data_ccd00557ccdc99b5d1eca130d76ee801
#
_entry.id   ccd00557ccdc99b5d1eca130d76ee801
#
_cell.length_a   1.000
_cell.length_b   1.000
_cell.length_c   1.000
_cell.angle_alpha   90.00
_cell.angle_beta   90.00
_cell.angle_gamma   90.00
#
_symmetry.space_group_name_H-M   'P 1'
#
loop_
_entity.id
_entity.type
_entity.pdbx_description
1 polymer ?
#
loop_
_entity_poly.entity_id
_entity_poly.type
_entity_poly.pdbx_seq_one_letter_code
_entity_poly.pdbx_strand_id
1 'polypeptide(L)'
;MKQIILMAATALFASANLMAQNTSVTLRSAFDLPTFLTASPDSTIHYDENDKKSTKEENVFNDKNFVTQTNHYTWEEATSSWKTAGKTVNTLDSKGRTTTAIGYSADGTETDKTDMTYENDHIYPKMITSFTREGGSWQQEGVVNITNVKVNSAGMPTLLELTTTAEGMTFNMKMEMTYDGDISMTKMSTDMMGSWAVMSEMKSEIVDKGNPVISKSWGKTYFPIATDWQYDGKDYAYYSSHQPGNPSGNETITAEKPEWRLNGTILEVPAAENGIEIYAIVGRLVKKSSTSTIDVSTLSPSVYIVKTDKGSFKIRF
;
A
#
# COMPACT_ATOMS: atom_id res chain seq x y z
N MET A 1 21.70 14.60 -30.00
CA MET A 1 21.79 13.80 -28.74
C MET A 1 21.33 14.54 -27.49
N LYS A 2 21.88 15.72 -27.13
CA LYS A 2 21.43 16.45 -25.92
C LYS A 2 19.93 16.86 -25.95
N GLN A 3 19.36 17.21 -27.09
CA GLN A 3 17.94 17.56 -27.22
C GLN A 3 17.00 16.35 -27.09
N ILE A 4 17.42 15.16 -27.55
CA ILE A 4 16.65 13.92 -27.42
C ILE A 4 16.63 13.46 -25.96
N ILE A 5 17.75 13.62 -25.24
CA ILE A 5 17.82 13.32 -23.80
C ILE A 5 16.93 14.29 -23.00
N LEU A 6 16.90 15.56 -23.40
CA LEU A 6 16.04 16.57 -22.75
C LEU A 6 14.55 16.29 -23.02
N MET A 7 14.17 15.89 -24.24
CA MET A 7 12.80 15.50 -24.60
C MET A 7 12.36 14.22 -23.87
N ALA A 8 13.22 13.21 -23.82
CA ALA A 8 12.94 11.98 -23.06
C ALA A 8 12.79 12.26 -21.57
N ALA A 9 13.64 13.13 -21.01
CA ALA A 9 13.54 13.56 -19.64
C ALA A 9 12.27 14.38 -19.39
N THR A 10 11.89 15.29 -20.31
CA THR A 10 10.65 16.08 -20.19
C THR A 10 9.41 15.21 -20.34
N ALA A 11 9.43 14.19 -21.20
CA ALA A 11 8.36 13.20 -21.31
C ALA A 11 8.27 12.30 -20.05
N LEU A 12 9.42 11.93 -19.45
CA LEU A 12 9.46 11.23 -18.16
C LEU A 12 8.87 12.10 -17.02
N PHE A 13 9.15 13.41 -17.04
CA PHE A 13 8.59 14.36 -16.07
C PHE A 13 7.14 14.69 -16.37
N ALA A 14 6.75 14.78 -17.62
CA ALA A 14 5.35 14.92 -17.99
C ALA A 14 4.57 13.66 -17.63
N SER A 15 5.10 12.47 -17.88
CA SER A 15 4.49 11.21 -17.46
C SER A 15 4.58 11.00 -15.94
N ALA A 16 5.68 11.36 -15.28
CA ALA A 16 5.77 11.30 -13.82
C ALA A 16 4.90 12.37 -13.15
N ASN A 17 4.79 13.59 -13.71
CA ASN A 17 3.87 14.62 -13.22
C ASN A 17 2.42 14.41 -13.67
N LEU A 18 2.16 13.87 -14.85
CA LEU A 18 0.84 13.39 -15.26
C LEU A 18 0.44 12.14 -14.44
N MET A 19 1.37 11.23 -14.21
CA MET A 19 1.22 10.16 -13.23
C MET A 19 1.08 10.72 -11.81
N ALA A 20 1.77 11.79 -11.43
CA ALA A 20 1.63 12.41 -10.11
C ALA A 20 0.34 13.22 -9.94
N GLN A 21 -0.26 13.74 -11.00
CA GLN A 21 -1.51 14.52 -10.88
C GLN A 21 -2.78 13.73 -11.12
N ASN A 22 -2.77 12.69 -11.98
CA ASN A 22 -3.96 11.87 -12.27
C ASN A 22 -3.83 10.41 -11.88
N THR A 23 -2.61 9.88 -11.75
CA THR A 23 -2.34 8.51 -11.29
C THR A 23 -1.76 8.46 -9.88
N SER A 24 -1.61 9.62 -9.20
CA SER A 24 -1.10 9.67 -7.82
C SER A 24 -1.92 8.78 -6.88
N VAL A 25 -3.22 8.69 -7.10
CA VAL A 25 -4.10 7.80 -6.33
C VAL A 25 -3.91 6.35 -6.72
N THR A 26 -3.77 6.03 -8.01
CA THR A 26 -3.76 4.64 -8.49
C THR A 26 -2.39 3.98 -8.34
N LEU A 27 -1.30 4.71 -8.55
CA LEU A 27 0.04 4.20 -8.23
C LEU A 27 0.28 4.20 -6.71
N ARG A 28 -0.19 5.21 -5.96
CA ARG A 28 -0.21 5.13 -4.51
C ARG A 28 -1.00 3.90 -4.04
N SER A 29 -2.21 3.66 -4.52
CA SER A 29 -2.97 2.47 -4.12
C SER A 29 -2.36 1.15 -4.61
N ALA A 30 -1.65 1.13 -5.73
CA ALA A 30 -0.91 -0.04 -6.20
C ALA A 30 0.42 -0.23 -5.46
N PHE A 31 1.03 0.84 -4.95
CA PHE A 31 2.29 0.84 -4.23
C PHE A 31 2.17 1.19 -2.73
N ASP A 32 1.02 1.64 -2.26
CA ASP A 32 0.67 1.70 -0.81
C ASP A 32 0.38 0.30 -0.26
N LEU A 33 1.33 -0.54 -0.45
CA LEU A 33 1.36 -1.96 -0.18
C LEU A 33 1.29 -2.35 1.30
N PRO A 34 1.57 -1.47 2.27
CA PRO A 34 1.24 -1.75 3.66
C PRO A 34 -0.25 -1.91 3.94
N THR A 35 -1.13 -1.39 3.09
CA THR A 35 -2.58 -1.46 3.33
C THR A 35 -3.16 -2.88 3.26
N PHE A 36 -2.51 -3.82 2.56
CA PHE A 36 -2.88 -5.24 2.63
C PHE A 36 -2.37 -5.93 3.91
N LEU A 37 -1.37 -5.35 4.57
CA LEU A 37 -0.76 -5.87 5.78
C LEU A 37 -1.23 -5.12 7.04
N THR A 38 -1.81 -3.94 6.85
CA THR A 38 -2.33 -3.07 7.91
C THR A 38 -3.77 -2.68 7.61
N ALA A 39 -4.51 -2.25 8.63
CA ALA A 39 -5.85 -1.69 8.43
C ALA A 39 -5.78 -0.47 7.52
N SER A 40 -6.66 -0.40 6.52
CA SER A 40 -6.86 0.85 5.79
C SER A 40 -7.56 1.86 6.71
N PRO A 41 -7.16 3.15 6.69
CA PRO A 41 -7.87 4.18 7.44
C PRO A 41 -9.29 4.35 6.91
N ASP A 42 -10.22 4.77 7.76
CA ASP A 42 -11.56 5.18 7.31
C ASP A 42 -11.48 6.49 6.51
N SER A 43 -10.60 7.37 6.96
CA SER A 43 -10.30 8.61 6.25
C SER A 43 -8.88 9.08 6.49
N THR A 44 -8.34 9.81 5.51
CA THR A 44 -7.05 10.49 5.61
C THR A 44 -7.23 11.95 5.23
N ILE A 45 -6.68 12.86 6.04
CA ILE A 45 -6.63 14.28 5.74
C ILE A 45 -5.17 14.67 5.50
N HIS A 46 -4.89 15.17 4.31
CA HIS A 46 -3.58 15.69 3.95
C HIS A 46 -3.52 17.20 4.20
N TYR A 47 -2.40 17.63 4.77
CA TYR A 47 -2.00 19.02 4.94
C TYR A 47 -0.76 19.26 4.07
N ASP A 48 -0.75 20.36 3.33
CA ASP A 48 0.34 20.74 2.44
C ASP A 48 1.63 21.13 3.20
N GLU A 49 2.64 21.54 2.46
CA GLU A 49 3.94 21.98 2.99
C GLU A 49 3.84 23.21 3.90
N ASN A 50 2.74 23.95 3.86
CA ASN A 50 2.44 25.10 4.72
C ASN A 50 1.55 24.75 5.91
N ASP A 51 1.32 23.45 6.16
CA ASP A 51 0.42 22.95 7.19
C ASP A 51 -1.05 23.39 7.01
N LYS A 52 -1.48 23.65 5.78
CA LYS A 52 -2.87 23.94 5.43
C LYS A 52 -3.57 22.68 4.94
N LYS A 53 -4.86 22.54 5.28
CA LYS A 53 -5.68 21.45 4.73
C LYS A 53 -5.67 21.53 3.20
N SER A 54 -5.42 20.41 2.56
CA SER A 54 -5.34 20.30 1.11
C SER A 54 -6.38 19.32 0.57
N THR A 55 -6.22 18.04 0.89
CA THR A 55 -7.12 16.98 0.41
C THR A 55 -7.61 16.09 1.55
N LYS A 56 -8.70 15.40 1.29
CA LYS A 56 -9.25 14.37 2.19
C LYS A 56 -9.70 13.19 1.36
N GLU A 57 -9.46 12.00 1.88
CA GLU A 57 -9.96 10.73 1.35
C GLU A 57 -10.84 10.05 2.40
N GLU A 58 -11.93 9.41 1.95
CA GLU A 58 -12.79 8.58 2.78
C GLU A 58 -13.01 7.24 2.11
N ASN A 59 -12.67 6.16 2.80
CA ASN A 59 -12.78 4.81 2.31
C ASN A 59 -14.15 4.20 2.64
N VAL A 60 -14.70 3.47 1.67
CA VAL A 60 -15.89 2.64 1.82
C VAL A 60 -15.46 1.18 1.76
N PHE A 61 -15.89 0.41 2.74
CA PHE A 61 -15.51 -0.98 2.88
C PHE A 61 -16.67 -1.91 2.57
N ASN A 62 -16.36 -3.10 2.09
CA ASN A 62 -17.34 -4.19 2.03
C ASN A 62 -17.42 -4.92 3.40
N ASP A 63 -18.25 -5.93 3.48
CA ASP A 63 -18.46 -6.79 4.65
C ASP A 63 -17.21 -7.60 5.08
N LYS A 64 -16.19 -7.68 4.20
CA LYS A 64 -14.88 -8.29 4.49
C LYS A 64 -13.79 -7.26 4.83
N ASN A 65 -14.17 -6.01 5.03
CA ASN A 65 -13.27 -4.88 5.31
C ASN A 65 -12.23 -4.57 4.20
N PHE A 66 -12.54 -4.90 2.94
CA PHE A 66 -11.76 -4.44 1.81
C PHE A 66 -12.32 -3.14 1.26
N VAL A 67 -11.44 -2.21 0.88
CA VAL A 67 -11.84 -0.92 0.29
C VAL A 67 -12.41 -1.13 -1.11
N THR A 68 -13.69 -0.82 -1.28
CA THR A 68 -14.39 -0.90 -2.57
C THR A 68 -14.57 0.46 -3.24
N GLN A 69 -14.46 1.54 -2.47
CA GLN A 69 -14.52 2.90 -3.01
C GLN A 69 -13.71 3.83 -2.11
N THR A 70 -13.08 4.84 -2.71
CA THR A 70 -12.47 5.97 -2.02
C THR A 70 -13.10 7.25 -2.54
N ASN A 71 -13.68 8.07 -1.67
CA ASN A 71 -14.20 9.39 -2.00
C ASN A 71 -13.08 10.41 -1.81
N HIS A 72 -12.93 11.32 -2.77
CA HIS A 72 -11.89 12.35 -2.78
C HIS A 72 -12.50 13.73 -2.59
N TYR A 73 -11.86 14.54 -1.77
CA TYR A 73 -12.29 15.91 -1.47
C TYR A 73 -11.10 16.87 -1.53
N THR A 74 -11.36 18.11 -1.91
CA THR A 74 -10.41 19.21 -1.79
C THR A 74 -10.92 20.23 -0.76
N TRP A 75 -9.99 20.85 -0.04
CA TRP A 75 -10.33 21.89 0.90
C TRP A 75 -10.55 23.23 0.17
N GLU A 76 -11.66 23.89 0.45
CA GLU A 76 -11.96 25.23 -0.05
C GLU A 76 -11.82 26.24 1.07
N GLU A 77 -10.77 27.03 1.05
CA GLU A 77 -10.47 28.04 2.05
C GLU A 77 -11.61 29.10 2.16
N ALA A 78 -12.18 29.53 1.03
CA ALA A 78 -13.19 30.57 0.99
C ALA A 78 -14.46 30.21 1.77
N THR A 79 -14.82 28.94 1.79
CA THR A 79 -16.02 28.42 2.49
C THR A 79 -15.68 27.63 3.75
N SER A 80 -14.38 27.43 4.01
CA SER A 80 -13.87 26.58 5.09
C SER A 80 -14.56 25.19 5.10
N SER A 81 -14.70 24.57 3.94
CA SER A 81 -15.41 23.31 3.76
C SER A 81 -14.73 22.38 2.76
N TRP A 82 -15.04 21.07 2.89
CA TRP A 82 -14.62 20.05 1.94
C TRP A 82 -15.55 20.05 0.73
N LYS A 83 -14.99 20.14 -0.47
CA LYS A 83 -15.70 19.95 -1.74
C LYS A 83 -15.36 18.59 -2.31
N THR A 84 -16.38 17.88 -2.82
CA THR A 84 -16.19 16.64 -3.56
C THR A 84 -15.31 16.90 -4.79
N ALA A 85 -14.22 16.15 -4.90
CA ALA A 85 -13.33 16.16 -6.07
C ALA A 85 -13.61 14.99 -7.00
N GLY A 86 -14.23 13.91 -6.48
CA GLY A 86 -14.54 12.71 -7.23
C GLY A 86 -14.50 11.47 -6.35
N LYS A 87 -14.35 10.32 -6.98
CA LYS A 87 -14.19 9.03 -6.28
C LYS A 87 -13.44 8.04 -7.14
N THR A 88 -12.85 7.03 -6.51
CA THR A 88 -12.33 5.83 -7.17
C THR A 88 -13.17 4.62 -6.73
N VAL A 89 -13.56 3.78 -7.67
CA VAL A 89 -14.31 2.53 -7.40
C VAL A 89 -13.45 1.35 -7.78
N ASN A 90 -13.29 0.41 -6.84
CA ASN A 90 -12.45 -0.77 -6.99
C ASN A 90 -13.29 -2.02 -7.25
N THR A 91 -12.94 -2.78 -8.28
CA THR A 91 -13.35 -4.16 -8.47
C THR A 91 -12.30 -5.07 -7.87
N LEU A 92 -12.73 -6.00 -7.03
CA LEU A 92 -11.84 -6.89 -6.29
C LEU A 92 -11.97 -8.33 -6.77
N ASP A 93 -10.86 -9.08 -6.70
CA ASP A 93 -10.91 -10.53 -6.85
C ASP A 93 -11.39 -11.23 -5.55
N SER A 94 -11.47 -12.55 -5.59
CA SER A 94 -11.89 -13.36 -4.44
C SER A 94 -10.98 -13.24 -3.21
N LYS A 95 -9.74 -12.74 -3.39
CA LYS A 95 -8.74 -12.51 -2.34
C LYS A 95 -8.73 -11.08 -1.82
N GLY A 96 -9.62 -10.22 -2.34
CA GLY A 96 -9.69 -8.81 -1.97
C GLY A 96 -8.66 -7.92 -2.64
N ARG A 97 -7.95 -8.41 -3.69
CA ARG A 97 -6.99 -7.61 -4.45
C ARG A 97 -7.73 -6.83 -5.53
N THR A 98 -7.38 -5.58 -5.73
CA THR A 98 -7.98 -4.73 -6.76
C THR A 98 -7.56 -5.23 -8.15
N THR A 99 -8.52 -5.61 -8.98
CA THR A 99 -8.30 -6.00 -10.39
C THR A 99 -8.58 -4.86 -11.35
N THR A 100 -9.49 -3.97 -10.99
CA THR A 100 -9.81 -2.76 -11.76
C THR A 100 -10.12 -1.64 -10.79
N ALA A 101 -9.57 -0.45 -11.05
CA ALA A 101 -9.95 0.79 -10.39
C ALA A 101 -10.45 1.78 -11.44
N ILE A 102 -11.60 2.43 -11.21
CA ILE A 102 -12.16 3.46 -12.10
C ILE A 102 -12.30 4.75 -11.32
N GLY A 103 -11.66 5.80 -11.81
CA GLY A 103 -11.79 7.17 -11.31
C GLY A 103 -13.01 7.87 -11.89
N TYR A 104 -13.65 8.68 -11.08
CA TYR A 104 -14.81 9.52 -11.41
C TYR A 104 -14.55 10.94 -10.93
N SER A 105 -14.81 11.92 -11.77
CA SER A 105 -14.85 13.33 -11.38
C SER A 105 -16.04 13.64 -10.47
N ALA A 106 -16.09 14.87 -9.95
CA ALA A 106 -17.13 15.30 -9.02
C ALA A 106 -18.57 15.22 -9.61
N ASP A 107 -18.72 15.35 -10.93
CA ASP A 107 -19.98 15.22 -11.64
C ASP A 107 -20.38 13.75 -11.97
N GLY A 108 -19.52 12.80 -11.61
CA GLY A 108 -19.74 11.38 -11.84
C GLY A 108 -19.29 10.88 -13.21
N THR A 109 -18.55 11.69 -13.97
CA THR A 109 -17.97 11.26 -15.25
C THR A 109 -16.74 10.39 -15.00
N GLU A 110 -16.63 9.26 -15.71
CA GLU A 110 -15.43 8.42 -15.68
C GLU A 110 -14.24 9.17 -16.28
N THR A 111 -13.11 9.21 -15.57
CA THR A 111 -11.90 9.95 -15.96
C THR A 111 -10.75 9.05 -16.34
N ASP A 112 -10.49 8.06 -15.54
CA ASP A 112 -9.38 7.15 -15.67
C ASP A 112 -9.76 5.71 -15.27
N LYS A 113 -8.99 4.75 -15.75
CA LYS A 113 -9.13 3.35 -15.37
C LYS A 113 -7.76 2.72 -15.24
N THR A 114 -7.61 1.86 -14.26
CA THR A 114 -6.42 1.02 -14.08
C THR A 114 -6.83 -0.43 -13.96
N ASP A 115 -6.27 -1.28 -14.81
CA ASP A 115 -6.42 -2.73 -14.73
C ASP A 115 -5.16 -3.35 -14.13
N MET A 116 -5.30 -4.28 -13.20
CA MET A 116 -4.21 -4.95 -12.51
C MET A 116 -4.34 -6.47 -12.66
N THR A 117 -3.24 -7.11 -13.01
CA THR A 117 -3.17 -8.58 -13.07
C THR A 117 -2.18 -9.09 -12.04
N TYR A 118 -2.46 -10.26 -11.50
CA TYR A 118 -1.66 -10.89 -10.45
C TYR A 118 -1.22 -12.28 -10.89
N GLU A 119 -0.03 -12.68 -10.46
CA GLU A 119 0.47 -14.03 -10.65
C GLU A 119 0.23 -14.83 -9.37
N ASN A 120 -0.54 -15.92 -9.48
CA ASN A 120 -0.85 -16.82 -8.36
C ASN A 120 -1.38 -16.08 -7.11
N ASP A 121 -0.75 -16.35 -5.95
CA ASP A 121 -1.10 -15.80 -4.65
C ASP A 121 -0.30 -14.54 -4.28
N HIS A 122 0.44 -13.97 -5.24
CA HIS A 122 1.18 -12.74 -5.00
C HIS A 122 0.22 -11.60 -4.67
N ILE A 123 0.54 -10.85 -3.60
CA ILE A 123 -0.22 -9.65 -3.20
C ILE A 123 0.10 -8.46 -4.10
N TYR A 124 1.26 -8.49 -4.78
CA TYR A 124 1.70 -7.45 -5.70
C TYR A 124 1.22 -7.75 -7.12
N PRO A 125 0.69 -6.76 -7.84
CA PRO A 125 0.34 -6.97 -9.24
C PRO A 125 1.57 -7.29 -10.06
N LYS A 126 1.42 -8.15 -11.06
CA LYS A 126 2.45 -8.42 -12.07
C LYS A 126 2.44 -7.37 -13.16
N MET A 127 1.26 -6.89 -13.52
CA MET A 127 1.09 -5.88 -14.56
C MET A 127 0.00 -4.91 -14.16
N ILE A 128 0.24 -3.64 -14.43
CA ILE A 128 -0.70 -2.54 -14.26
C ILE A 128 -0.83 -1.86 -15.63
N THR A 129 -2.06 -1.69 -16.10
CA THR A 129 -2.37 -0.97 -17.35
C THR A 129 -3.24 0.22 -17.03
N SER A 130 -2.79 1.41 -17.44
CA SER A 130 -3.49 2.68 -17.22
C SER A 130 -4.21 3.13 -18.49
N PHE A 131 -5.40 3.70 -18.32
CA PHE A 131 -6.25 4.22 -19.40
C PHE A 131 -6.82 5.57 -19.00
N THR A 132 -6.96 6.47 -19.98
CA THR A 132 -7.77 7.69 -19.88
C THR A 132 -9.05 7.57 -20.68
N ARG A 133 -10.04 8.42 -20.36
CA ARG A 133 -11.30 8.47 -21.07
C ARG A 133 -11.26 9.59 -22.11
N GLU A 134 -11.21 9.23 -23.41
CA GLU A 134 -11.24 10.17 -24.52
C GLU A 134 -12.35 9.83 -25.50
N GLY A 135 -13.19 10.82 -25.84
CA GLY A 135 -14.25 10.65 -26.82
C GLY A 135 -15.24 9.52 -26.49
N GLY A 136 -15.42 9.19 -25.21
CA GLY A 136 -16.29 8.11 -24.75
C GLY A 136 -15.65 6.71 -24.76
N SER A 137 -14.39 6.58 -25.18
CA SER A 137 -13.64 5.31 -25.23
C SER A 137 -12.44 5.34 -24.29
N TRP A 138 -12.04 4.16 -23.80
CA TRP A 138 -10.82 4.00 -23.02
C TRP A 138 -9.60 3.96 -23.95
N GLN A 139 -8.66 4.89 -23.77
CA GLN A 139 -7.37 4.92 -24.46
C GLN A 139 -6.29 4.47 -23.48
N GLN A 140 -5.48 3.48 -23.90
CA GLN A 140 -4.37 3.01 -23.09
C GLN A 140 -3.25 4.05 -23.11
N GLU A 141 -2.82 4.49 -21.92
CA GLU A 141 -1.70 5.43 -21.75
C GLU A 141 -0.38 4.71 -21.50
N GLY A 142 -0.41 3.67 -20.68
CA GLY A 142 0.82 3.00 -20.30
C GLY A 142 0.61 1.61 -19.69
N VAL A 143 1.72 0.89 -19.65
CA VAL A 143 1.81 -0.43 -19.01
C VAL A 143 3.03 -0.43 -18.10
N VAL A 144 2.82 -0.87 -16.87
CA VAL A 144 3.87 -1.14 -15.89
C VAL A 144 3.91 -2.65 -15.66
N ASN A 145 5.05 -3.28 -15.94
CA ASN A 145 5.29 -4.68 -15.60
C ASN A 145 6.20 -4.72 -14.39
N ILE A 146 5.75 -5.36 -13.31
CA ILE A 146 6.56 -5.60 -12.12
C ILE A 146 7.34 -6.89 -12.33
N THR A 147 8.65 -6.75 -12.45
CA THR A 147 9.55 -7.85 -12.86
C THR A 147 10.17 -8.55 -11.66
N ASN A 148 10.32 -7.84 -10.55
CA ASN A 148 10.90 -8.40 -9.32
C ASN A 148 10.35 -7.67 -8.08
N VAL A 149 10.04 -8.43 -7.03
CA VAL A 149 9.63 -7.91 -5.73
C VAL A 149 10.43 -8.63 -4.65
N LYS A 150 11.11 -7.88 -3.79
CA LYS A 150 11.70 -8.42 -2.55
C LYS A 150 10.98 -7.84 -1.36
N VAL A 151 10.78 -8.65 -0.35
CA VAL A 151 10.13 -8.24 0.90
C VAL A 151 11.03 -8.59 2.09
N ASN A 152 10.90 -7.85 3.18
CA ASN A 152 11.54 -8.18 4.45
C ASN A 152 10.75 -9.28 5.20
N SER A 153 11.22 -9.65 6.38
CA SER A 153 10.56 -10.67 7.23
C SER A 153 9.14 -10.31 7.68
N ALA A 154 8.78 -9.02 7.65
CA ALA A 154 7.42 -8.54 7.95
C ALA A 154 6.52 -8.51 6.70
N GLY A 155 7.02 -8.91 5.52
CA GLY A 155 6.29 -8.86 4.26
C GLY A 155 6.29 -7.49 3.60
N MET A 156 7.00 -6.51 4.15
CA MET A 156 7.10 -5.16 3.58
C MET A 156 8.05 -5.15 2.39
N PRO A 157 7.74 -4.47 1.28
CA PRO A 157 8.60 -4.43 0.12
C PRO A 157 9.91 -3.70 0.43
N THR A 158 11.03 -4.27 -0.01
CA THR A 158 12.36 -3.64 0.10
C THR A 158 12.94 -3.33 -1.27
N LEU A 159 12.43 -3.97 -2.31
CA LEU A 159 12.79 -3.72 -3.69
C LEU A 159 11.59 -4.00 -4.58
N LEU A 160 11.30 -3.08 -5.49
CA LEU A 160 10.46 -3.29 -6.66
C LEU A 160 11.28 -2.95 -7.90
N GLU A 161 11.40 -3.88 -8.84
CA GLU A 161 11.92 -3.62 -10.18
C GLU A 161 10.75 -3.70 -11.16
N LEU A 162 10.68 -2.74 -12.04
CA LEU A 162 9.57 -2.62 -12.97
C LEU A 162 10.04 -2.08 -14.32
N THR A 163 9.31 -2.42 -15.35
CA THR A 163 9.44 -1.86 -16.69
C THR A 163 8.17 -1.11 -17.01
N THR A 164 8.28 0.17 -17.32
CA THR A 164 7.16 0.99 -17.76
C THR A 164 7.25 1.28 -19.25
N THR A 165 6.13 1.18 -19.95
CA THR A 165 6.00 1.55 -21.36
C THR A 165 4.92 2.60 -21.48
N ALA A 166 5.27 3.77 -22.00
CA ALA A 166 4.38 4.88 -22.27
C ALA A 166 4.81 5.55 -23.59
N GLU A 167 3.85 5.92 -24.45
CA GLU A 167 4.10 6.56 -25.75
C GLU A 167 5.11 5.80 -26.62
N GLY A 168 5.13 4.47 -26.55
CA GLY A 168 6.07 3.61 -27.30
C GLY A 168 7.50 3.59 -26.76
N MET A 169 7.80 4.28 -25.66
CA MET A 169 9.09 4.24 -24.98
C MET A 169 9.04 3.31 -23.77
N THR A 170 10.10 2.56 -23.56
CA THR A 170 10.22 1.61 -22.45
C THR A 170 11.36 2.03 -21.54
N PHE A 171 11.09 2.07 -20.24
CA PHE A 171 12.03 2.44 -19.18
C PHE A 171 12.07 1.36 -18.12
N ASN A 172 13.26 1.00 -17.67
CA ASN A 172 13.43 0.19 -16.48
C ASN A 172 13.57 1.10 -15.25
N MET A 173 12.83 0.79 -14.22
CA MET A 173 12.84 1.53 -12.97
C MET A 173 13.00 0.56 -11.80
N LYS A 174 13.55 1.05 -10.71
CA LYS A 174 13.55 0.35 -9.42
C LYS A 174 13.22 1.29 -8.29
N MET A 175 12.53 0.75 -7.31
CA MET A 175 12.25 1.39 -6.02
C MET A 175 12.89 0.55 -4.93
N GLU A 176 13.77 1.16 -4.15
CA GLU A 176 14.42 0.56 -2.99
C GLU A 176 13.83 1.19 -1.74
N MET A 177 13.31 0.36 -0.84
CA MET A 177 12.64 0.82 0.37
C MET A 177 13.36 0.31 1.61
N THR A 178 13.53 1.20 2.59
CA THR A 178 14.09 0.88 3.90
C THR A 178 13.17 1.33 5.00
N TYR A 179 13.17 0.59 6.12
CA TYR A 179 12.31 0.84 7.28
C TYR A 179 13.18 0.81 8.53
N ASP A 180 13.18 1.91 9.27
CA ASP A 180 13.90 2.05 10.53
C ASP A 180 12.96 2.64 11.60
N GLY A 181 12.39 1.76 12.41
CA GLY A 181 11.38 2.13 13.39
C GLY A 181 10.14 2.75 12.73
N ASP A 182 9.94 4.03 12.95
CA ASP A 182 8.80 4.81 12.43
C ASP A 182 9.14 5.56 11.14
N ILE A 183 10.34 5.39 10.63
CA ILE A 183 10.82 6.04 9.41
C ILE A 183 10.83 5.02 8.28
N SER A 184 10.24 5.41 7.15
CA SER A 184 10.39 4.72 5.87
C SER A 184 11.06 5.65 4.86
N MET A 185 11.92 5.07 4.04
CA MET A 185 12.55 5.76 2.92
C MET A 185 12.38 4.96 1.65
N THR A 186 12.03 5.66 0.57
CA THR A 186 11.93 5.09 -0.78
C THR A 186 12.87 5.84 -1.69
N LYS A 187 13.74 5.11 -2.38
CA LYS A 187 14.63 5.63 -3.42
C LYS A 187 14.18 5.10 -4.76
N MET A 188 13.84 5.99 -5.68
CA MET A 188 13.46 5.67 -7.05
C MET A 188 14.63 5.95 -8.00
N SER A 189 14.95 4.95 -8.82
CA SER A 189 16.02 5.03 -9.83
C SER A 189 15.50 4.55 -11.18
N THR A 190 16.06 5.09 -12.26
CA THR A 190 15.81 4.62 -13.62
C THR A 190 17.09 4.16 -14.27
N ASP A 191 17.00 3.19 -15.18
CA ASP A 191 18.13 2.76 -16.01
C ASP A 191 18.38 3.79 -17.11
N MET A 192 19.55 4.40 -17.07
CA MET A 192 20.01 5.32 -18.10
C MET A 192 21.23 4.70 -18.81
N MET A 193 20.96 4.01 -19.94
CA MET A 193 22.00 3.38 -20.78
C MET A 193 22.86 2.34 -20.03
N GLY A 194 22.23 1.49 -19.22
CA GLY A 194 22.91 0.42 -18.46
C GLY A 194 23.46 0.86 -17.10
N SER A 195 23.14 2.07 -16.66
CA SER A 195 23.52 2.57 -15.33
C SER A 195 22.30 3.10 -14.59
N TRP A 196 22.13 2.69 -13.35
CA TRP A 196 21.04 3.20 -12.50
C TRP A 196 21.32 4.63 -12.03
N ALA A 197 20.46 5.56 -12.42
CA ALA A 197 20.47 6.93 -11.95
C ALA A 197 19.33 7.15 -10.94
N VAL A 198 19.66 7.70 -9.78
CA VAL A 198 18.64 8.09 -8.78
C VAL A 198 17.86 9.28 -9.32
N MET A 199 16.54 9.18 -9.32
CA MET A 199 15.63 10.23 -9.76
C MET A 199 15.06 11.01 -8.59
N SER A 200 14.64 10.29 -7.55
CA SER A 200 14.07 10.90 -6.34
C SER A 200 14.23 10.00 -5.13
N GLU A 201 14.14 10.61 -3.97
CA GLU A 201 13.98 9.94 -2.68
C GLU A 201 12.78 10.53 -1.96
N MET A 202 12.05 9.69 -1.23
CA MET A 202 10.96 10.08 -0.35
C MET A 202 11.24 9.53 1.05
N LYS A 203 10.94 10.34 2.06
CA LYS A 203 10.97 9.96 3.47
C LYS A 203 9.57 10.13 4.04
N SER A 204 9.11 9.15 4.80
CA SER A 204 7.93 9.29 5.65
C SER A 204 8.29 8.92 7.09
N GLU A 205 7.72 9.64 8.04
CA GLU A 205 7.96 9.44 9.46
C GLU A 205 6.63 9.47 10.22
N ILE A 206 6.30 8.40 10.94
CA ILE A 206 5.17 8.39 11.86
C ILE A 206 5.57 9.14 13.12
N VAL A 207 4.93 10.30 13.34
CA VAL A 207 5.21 11.17 14.50
C VAL A 207 4.22 10.99 15.63
N ASP A 208 3.04 10.40 15.36
CA ASP A 208 2.05 10.01 16.37
C ASP A 208 1.35 8.72 15.92
N LYS A 209 1.27 7.74 16.84
CA LYS A 209 0.61 6.44 16.64
C LYS A 209 -0.78 6.37 17.27
N GLY A 210 -1.34 7.51 17.66
CA GLY A 210 -2.69 7.60 18.17
C GLY A 210 -3.76 7.36 17.12
N ASN A 211 -4.96 7.85 17.36
CA ASN A 211 -6.02 7.91 16.36
C ASN A 211 -6.54 9.35 16.31
N PRO A 212 -6.14 10.14 15.33
CA PRO A 212 -5.46 9.73 14.09
C PRO A 212 -3.98 9.34 14.26
N VAL A 213 -3.50 8.45 13.41
CA VAL A 213 -2.06 8.29 13.17
C VAL A 213 -1.58 9.49 12.37
N ILE A 214 -0.49 10.11 12.81
CA ILE A 214 0.07 11.29 12.12
C ILE A 214 1.41 10.90 11.51
N SER A 215 1.55 11.11 10.20
CA SER A 215 2.81 10.97 9.49
C SER A 215 3.21 12.27 8.80
N LYS A 216 4.51 12.47 8.64
CA LYS A 216 5.11 13.57 7.89
C LYS A 216 5.87 13.02 6.72
N SER A 217 5.90 13.75 5.61
CA SER A 217 6.60 13.35 4.39
C SER A 217 7.54 14.44 3.89
N TRP A 218 8.62 13.98 3.25
CA TRP A 218 9.62 14.81 2.59
C TRP A 218 10.01 14.16 1.27
N GLY A 219 10.21 15.00 0.26
CA GLY A 219 10.71 14.60 -1.04
C GLY A 219 12.09 15.21 -1.32
N LYS A 220 12.88 14.51 -2.13
CA LYS A 220 14.14 15.00 -2.68
C LYS A 220 14.25 14.54 -4.13
N THR A 221 14.52 15.48 -5.02
CA THR A 221 14.66 15.22 -6.46
C THR A 221 16.13 15.34 -6.86
N TYR A 222 16.58 14.49 -7.77
CA TYR A 222 17.95 14.50 -8.30
C TYR A 222 18.01 14.94 -9.76
N PHE A 223 16.89 14.87 -10.47
CA PHE A 223 16.79 15.23 -11.88
C PHE A 223 15.47 15.95 -12.18
N PRO A 224 15.40 16.99 -13.06
CA PRO A 224 16.51 17.57 -13.85
C PRO A 224 17.44 18.47 -13.03
N ILE A 225 17.03 18.87 -11.82
CA ILE A 225 17.80 19.72 -10.90
C ILE A 225 17.73 19.02 -9.53
N ALA A 226 18.90 18.75 -8.95
CA ALA A 226 18.96 18.21 -7.59
C ALA A 226 18.46 19.25 -6.58
N THR A 227 17.62 18.80 -5.65
CA THR A 227 17.11 19.60 -4.53
C THR A 227 17.65 19.08 -3.21
N ASP A 228 17.57 19.87 -2.18
CA ASP A 228 17.60 19.36 -0.81
C ASP A 228 16.25 18.74 -0.45
N TRP A 229 16.15 18.11 0.72
CA TRP A 229 14.91 17.60 1.24
C TRP A 229 13.87 18.73 1.37
N GLN A 230 12.74 18.54 0.71
CA GLN A 230 11.60 19.44 0.78
C GLN A 230 10.52 18.77 1.64
N TYR A 231 9.95 19.52 2.58
CA TYR A 231 8.80 19.04 3.34
C TYR A 231 7.56 19.08 2.44
N ASP A 232 6.89 17.94 2.31
CA ASP A 232 5.70 17.79 1.44
C ASP A 232 4.39 17.95 2.21
N GLY A 233 4.45 17.85 3.56
CA GLY A 233 3.28 17.96 4.39
C GLY A 233 3.11 16.82 5.38
N LYS A 234 1.90 16.66 5.87
CA LYS A 234 1.54 15.64 6.86
C LYS A 234 0.16 15.06 6.61
N ASP A 235 -0.01 13.80 6.99
CA ASP A 235 -1.26 13.07 6.91
C ASP A 235 -1.79 12.76 8.30
N TYR A 236 -3.10 12.87 8.45
CA TYR A 236 -3.87 12.44 9.60
C TYR A 236 -4.76 11.28 9.16
N ALA A 237 -4.38 10.05 9.51
CA ALA A 237 -5.12 8.84 9.16
C ALA A 237 -5.98 8.40 10.35
N TYR A 238 -7.30 8.36 10.16
CA TYR A 238 -8.29 8.00 11.15
C TYR A 238 -8.71 6.56 10.94
N TYR A 239 -8.65 5.76 11.99
CA TYR A 239 -9.02 4.35 11.98
C TYR A 239 -10.19 4.13 12.93
N SER A 240 -11.28 3.56 12.42
CA SER A 240 -12.30 2.96 13.27
C SER A 240 -11.93 1.53 13.67
N SER A 241 -12.88 0.77 14.16
CA SER A 241 -12.70 -0.64 14.53
C SER A 241 -12.54 -1.60 13.34
N HIS A 242 -12.40 -1.10 12.11
CA HIS A 242 -12.14 -1.94 10.93
C HIS A 242 -10.76 -2.57 11.03
N GLN A 243 -10.71 -3.81 11.49
CA GLN A 243 -9.53 -4.64 11.39
C GLN A 243 -9.32 -4.98 9.92
N PRO A 244 -8.06 -5.05 9.40
CA PRO A 244 -7.83 -5.47 8.04
C PRO A 244 -8.55 -6.79 7.80
N GLY A 245 -9.28 -6.88 6.71
CA GLY A 245 -9.94 -8.10 6.32
C GLY A 245 -8.89 -9.20 6.23
N ASN A 246 -9.05 -10.23 7.04
CA ASN A 246 -8.25 -11.42 6.87
C ASN A 246 -8.64 -12.04 5.51
N PRO A 247 -7.76 -12.14 4.51
CA PRO A 247 -8.09 -12.71 3.22
C PRO A 247 -8.61 -14.16 3.28
N SER A 248 -8.59 -14.77 4.42
CA SER A 248 -9.13 -16.10 4.72
C SER A 248 -10.48 -16.06 5.44
N GLY A 249 -11.42 -15.19 5.04
CA GLY A 249 -12.84 -15.32 5.37
C GLY A 249 -13.16 -15.85 6.77
N ASN A 250 -12.67 -15.20 7.82
CA ASN A 250 -13.09 -15.56 9.16
C ASN A 250 -14.24 -14.66 9.57
N GLU A 251 -15.35 -15.31 9.87
CA GLU A 251 -16.47 -14.78 10.63
C GLU A 251 -15.94 -14.01 11.85
N THR A 252 -16.65 -12.96 12.24
CA THR A 252 -16.40 -12.22 13.46
C THR A 252 -16.37 -13.21 14.63
N ILE A 253 -15.16 -13.58 15.06
CA ILE A 253 -15.03 -14.48 16.19
C ILE A 253 -15.25 -13.61 17.45
N THR A 254 -16.47 -13.61 17.94
CA THR A 254 -16.80 -13.25 19.33
C THR A 254 -16.40 -14.38 20.28
N ALA A 255 -15.32 -15.09 20.00
CA ALA A 255 -14.82 -16.12 20.87
C ALA A 255 -14.05 -15.46 22.02
N GLU A 256 -14.33 -15.85 23.22
CA GLU A 256 -13.48 -15.58 24.38
C GLU A 256 -12.04 -15.94 23.99
N LYS A 257 -11.11 -15.03 24.25
CA LYS A 257 -9.70 -15.23 23.95
C LYS A 257 -9.26 -16.50 24.67
N PRO A 258 -8.82 -17.56 23.98
CA PRO A 258 -8.47 -18.79 24.65
C PRO A 258 -7.35 -18.55 25.66
N GLU A 259 -7.47 -19.14 26.85
CA GLU A 259 -6.40 -19.13 27.84
C GLU A 259 -5.17 -19.81 27.26
N TRP A 260 -4.02 -19.17 27.44
CA TRP A 260 -2.74 -19.73 27.02
C TRP A 260 -1.65 -19.43 28.06
N ARG A 261 -0.63 -20.26 28.08
CA ARG A 261 0.54 -20.12 28.95
C ARG A 261 1.80 -20.40 28.15
N LEU A 262 2.89 -19.76 28.53
CA LEU A 262 4.21 -20.05 28.01
C LEU A 262 5.09 -20.58 29.17
N ASN A 263 5.41 -21.87 29.12
CA ASN A 263 6.28 -22.53 30.09
C ASN A 263 7.65 -22.77 29.45
N GLY A 264 8.59 -21.86 29.69
CA GLY A 264 9.87 -21.87 28.98
C GLY A 264 9.65 -21.66 27.47
N THR A 265 9.93 -22.66 26.67
CA THR A 265 9.73 -22.64 25.21
C THR A 265 8.45 -23.36 24.77
N ILE A 266 7.65 -23.86 25.68
CA ILE A 266 6.42 -24.59 25.36
C ILE A 266 5.23 -23.66 25.49
N LEU A 267 4.55 -23.39 24.38
CA LEU A 267 3.25 -22.72 24.38
C LEU A 267 2.16 -23.77 24.62
N GLU A 268 1.34 -23.53 25.62
CA GLU A 268 0.18 -24.34 25.98
C GLU A 268 -1.11 -23.55 25.73
N VAL A 269 -2.09 -24.18 25.10
CA VAL A 269 -3.47 -23.68 24.93
C VAL A 269 -4.42 -24.79 25.38
N PRO A 270 -4.72 -24.87 26.70
CA PRO A 270 -5.41 -26.05 27.29
C PRO A 270 -6.73 -26.41 26.63
N ALA A 271 -7.45 -25.42 26.10
CA ALA A 271 -8.74 -25.61 25.43
C ALA A 271 -8.63 -26.05 23.97
N ALA A 272 -7.43 -26.12 23.37
CA ALA A 272 -7.24 -26.54 22.00
C ALA A 272 -7.39 -28.07 21.85
N GLU A 273 -8.48 -28.52 21.27
CA GLU A 273 -8.78 -29.96 21.07
C GLU A 273 -8.18 -30.49 19.76
N ASN A 274 -8.11 -29.66 18.72
CA ASN A 274 -7.63 -30.03 17.37
C ASN A 274 -6.20 -29.54 17.09
N GLY A 275 -5.48 -29.13 18.14
CA GLY A 275 -4.10 -28.68 18.06
C GLY A 275 -3.90 -27.17 17.86
N ILE A 276 -2.65 -26.81 17.60
CA ILE A 276 -2.18 -25.42 17.52
C ILE A 276 -1.50 -25.20 16.18
N GLU A 277 -1.87 -24.13 15.49
CA GLU A 277 -1.17 -23.63 14.31
C GLU A 277 -0.61 -22.24 14.61
N ILE A 278 0.66 -22.01 14.28
CA ILE A 278 1.34 -20.73 14.46
C ILE A 278 1.67 -20.16 13.09
N TYR A 279 1.22 -18.93 12.85
CA TYR A 279 1.43 -18.20 11.62
C TYR A 279 2.31 -16.98 11.88
N ALA A 280 3.23 -16.72 10.98
CA ALA A 280 3.84 -15.39 10.90
C ALA A 280 2.75 -14.35 10.59
N ILE A 281 2.98 -13.09 10.97
CA ILE A 281 2.01 -12.00 10.75
C ILE A 281 1.59 -11.84 9.27
N VAL A 282 2.44 -12.32 8.35
CA VAL A 282 2.18 -12.36 6.90
C VAL A 282 1.30 -13.55 6.46
N GLY A 283 0.68 -14.27 7.40
CA GLY A 283 -0.21 -15.40 7.12
C GLY A 283 0.48 -16.73 6.77
N ARG A 284 1.82 -16.79 6.76
CA ARG A 284 2.54 -18.03 6.48
C ARG A 284 2.53 -18.94 7.72
N LEU A 285 2.06 -20.18 7.57
CA LEU A 285 2.18 -21.20 8.60
C LEU A 285 3.66 -21.47 8.89
N VAL A 286 4.09 -21.27 10.15
CA VAL A 286 5.48 -21.47 10.58
C VAL A 286 5.65 -22.69 11.46
N LYS A 287 4.60 -23.07 12.19
CA LYS A 287 4.63 -24.28 13.03
C LYS A 287 3.22 -24.83 13.25
N LYS A 288 3.11 -26.16 13.43
CA LYS A 288 1.84 -26.83 13.71
C LYS A 288 2.06 -27.96 14.70
N SER A 289 1.11 -28.15 15.60
CA SER A 289 1.01 -29.29 16.52
C SER A 289 -0.40 -29.85 16.46
N SER A 290 -0.56 -31.14 16.61
CA SER A 290 -1.85 -31.81 16.75
C SER A 290 -2.32 -31.90 18.21
N THR A 291 -1.56 -31.34 19.15
CA THR A 291 -1.87 -31.31 20.58
C THR A 291 -2.07 -29.89 21.08
N SER A 292 -2.55 -29.72 22.29
CA SER A 292 -2.72 -28.43 22.97
C SER A 292 -1.39 -27.76 23.38
N THR A 293 -0.26 -28.32 22.99
CA THR A 293 1.08 -27.79 23.29
C THR A 293 1.94 -27.73 22.05
N ILE A 294 2.84 -26.76 21.97
CA ILE A 294 3.78 -26.60 20.86
C ILE A 294 5.08 -25.96 21.35
N ASP A 295 6.23 -26.54 21.01
CA ASP A 295 7.53 -25.94 21.28
C ASP A 295 7.82 -24.80 20.32
N VAL A 296 8.11 -23.62 20.84
CA VAL A 296 8.37 -22.37 20.07
C VAL A 296 9.84 -21.95 20.11
N SER A 297 10.74 -22.79 20.65
CA SER A 297 12.18 -22.51 20.79
C SER A 297 12.88 -22.12 19.49
N THR A 298 12.37 -22.61 18.34
CA THR A 298 12.95 -22.36 17.02
C THR A 298 12.38 -21.12 16.33
N LEU A 299 11.41 -20.44 16.95
CA LEU A 299 10.83 -19.23 16.39
C LEU A 299 11.70 -18.03 16.72
N SER A 300 11.97 -17.18 15.73
CA SER A 300 12.68 -15.91 15.94
C SER A 300 11.84 -14.95 16.77
N PRO A 301 12.45 -14.03 17.55
CA PRO A 301 11.71 -12.99 18.26
C PRO A 301 10.86 -12.17 17.28
N SER A 302 9.55 -12.29 17.37
CA SER A 302 8.59 -11.62 16.48
C SER A 302 7.16 -11.72 17.05
N VAL A 303 6.20 -11.12 16.34
CA VAL A 303 4.78 -11.30 16.60
C VAL A 303 4.24 -12.43 15.72
N TYR A 304 3.49 -13.33 16.32
CA TYR A 304 2.86 -14.46 15.65
C TYR A 304 1.35 -14.49 15.94
N ILE A 305 0.60 -15.10 15.04
CA ILE A 305 -0.80 -15.43 15.22
C ILE A 305 -0.89 -16.92 15.57
N VAL A 306 -1.44 -17.21 16.71
CA VAL A 306 -1.75 -18.57 17.13
C VAL A 306 -3.22 -18.84 16.81
N LYS A 307 -3.47 -19.93 16.08
CA LYS A 307 -4.82 -20.37 15.71
C LYS A 307 -5.09 -21.74 16.33
N THR A 308 -6.27 -21.88 16.88
CA THR A 308 -6.82 -23.14 17.43
C THR A 308 -8.28 -23.28 17.00
N ASP A 309 -8.89 -24.40 17.32
CA ASP A 309 -10.35 -24.63 17.17
C ASP A 309 -11.22 -23.74 18.07
N LYS A 310 -10.63 -23.14 19.12
CA LYS A 310 -11.32 -22.24 20.06
C LYS A 310 -11.10 -20.76 19.76
N GLY A 311 -10.33 -20.44 18.72
CA GLY A 311 -10.09 -19.05 18.31
C GLY A 311 -8.64 -18.76 17.96
N SER A 312 -8.36 -17.47 17.73
CA SER A 312 -7.02 -16.99 17.39
C SER A 312 -6.58 -15.85 18.30
N PHE A 313 -5.28 -15.77 18.57
CA PHE A 313 -4.71 -14.68 19.37
C PHE A 313 -3.29 -14.35 18.91
N LYS A 314 -2.84 -13.14 19.22
CA LYS A 314 -1.47 -12.70 18.97
C LYS A 314 -0.58 -13.03 20.15
N ILE A 315 0.63 -13.50 19.88
CA ILE A 315 1.67 -13.74 20.86
C ILE A 315 2.98 -13.12 20.36
N ARG A 316 3.80 -12.64 21.27
CA ARG A 316 5.15 -12.13 20.98
C ARG A 316 6.15 -12.98 21.74
N PHE A 317 7.15 -13.49 21.02
CA PHE A 317 8.31 -14.16 21.58
C PHE A 317 9.53 -13.26 21.57
#